data_f0fa4d92f138b32c465690b87627aabd
#
_entry.id   f0fa4d92f138b32c465690b87627aabd
#
_cell.length_a   1.000
_cell.length_b   1.000
_cell.length_c   1.000
_cell.angle_alpha   90.00
_cell.angle_beta   90.00
_cell.angle_gamma   90.00
#
_symmetry.space_group_name_H-M   'P 1'
#
loop_
_entity.id
_entity.type
_entity.pdbx_description
1 polymer ?
#
loop_
_entity_poly.entity_id
_entity_poly.type
_entity_poly.pdbx_seq_one_letter_code
_entity_poly.pdbx_strand_id
1 'polypeptide(L)'
;LIDAITTGRNQIFLSASKAQAHQFKTYMQAFLNDVVGVKLTGDPIVLWNGAELHFLGTNYRTAQGRSGNFYFDEFFWVHGFQQINKVASGMALHKKWRKTYFSTPSTMAHDAYPIWTGEQRNKRLPADKRVRIDVSHDTLAQGRLCEDRVWRQIVTILDAEARGCDLFDLEELREEYDADAFANLLMCLF
;
A
#
# COMPACT_ATOMS: atom_id res chain seq x y z
N LEU A 1 4.20 12.18 -3.24
CA LEU A 1 4.29 13.61 -3.57
C LEU A 1 5.66 13.95 -4.17
N ILE A 2 6.77 13.66 -3.48
CA ILE A 2 8.13 13.96 -3.97
C ILE A 2 8.37 13.37 -5.36
N ASP A 3 8.01 12.10 -5.59
CA ASP A 3 8.14 11.47 -6.92
C ASP A 3 7.35 12.23 -8.01
N ALA A 4 6.14 12.71 -7.71
CA ALA A 4 5.37 13.51 -8.66
C ALA A 4 6.06 14.84 -8.99
N ILE A 5 6.58 15.52 -7.97
CA ILE A 5 7.29 16.80 -8.13
C ILE A 5 8.54 16.62 -8.97
N THR A 6 9.33 15.59 -8.70
CA THR A 6 10.65 15.39 -9.34
C THR A 6 10.55 14.78 -10.74
N THR A 7 9.54 13.94 -11.00
CA THR A 7 9.45 13.17 -12.24
C THR A 7 8.33 13.59 -13.18
N GLY A 8 7.38 14.41 -12.73
CA GLY A 8 6.19 14.76 -13.49
C GLY A 8 5.20 13.59 -13.65
N ARG A 9 5.35 12.52 -12.87
CA ARG A 9 4.52 11.32 -12.99
C ARG A 9 3.25 11.44 -12.16
N ASN A 10 2.12 11.04 -12.75
CA ASN A 10 0.87 10.94 -12.02
C ASN A 10 0.97 9.91 -10.89
N GLN A 11 0.27 10.17 -9.80
CA GLN A 11 0.19 9.31 -8.62
C GLN A 11 -1.29 8.99 -8.34
N ILE A 12 -1.62 7.74 -8.16
CA ILE A 12 -2.98 7.27 -7.98
C ILE A 12 -3.05 6.53 -6.65
N PHE A 13 -3.78 7.09 -5.69
CA PHE A 13 -4.00 6.54 -4.37
C PHE A 13 -5.38 5.91 -4.33
N LEU A 14 -5.44 4.61 -4.07
CA LEU A 14 -6.65 3.84 -3.88
C LEU A 14 -6.70 3.33 -2.45
N SER A 15 -7.83 3.51 -1.79
CA SER A 15 -8.10 2.95 -0.46
C SER A 15 -9.50 2.36 -0.41
N ALA A 16 -9.87 1.68 0.67
CA ALA A 16 -11.18 1.04 0.85
C ALA A 16 -12.35 2.04 0.65
N SER A 17 -12.13 3.29 1.01
CA SER A 17 -13.09 4.38 0.73
C SER A 17 -12.38 5.61 0.17
N LYS A 18 -13.14 6.49 -0.49
CA LYS A 18 -12.62 7.79 -0.94
C LYS A 18 -12.19 8.67 0.23
N ALA A 19 -12.88 8.58 1.38
CA ALA A 19 -12.54 9.32 2.57
C ALA A 19 -11.14 8.94 3.11
N GLN A 20 -10.82 7.64 3.14
CA GLN A 20 -9.49 7.17 3.52
C GLN A 20 -8.42 7.63 2.53
N ALA A 21 -8.67 7.51 1.22
CA ALA A 21 -7.74 8.02 0.21
C ALA A 21 -7.49 9.54 0.35
N HIS A 22 -8.48 10.30 0.80
CA HIS A 22 -8.34 11.74 1.07
C HIS A 22 -7.45 12.07 2.27
N GLN A 23 -7.16 11.12 3.17
CA GLN A 23 -6.15 11.35 4.22
C GLN A 23 -4.76 11.57 3.61
N PHE A 24 -4.39 10.82 2.58
CA PHE A 24 -3.15 11.08 1.82
C PHE A 24 -3.13 12.49 1.25
N LYS A 25 -4.26 12.96 0.73
CA LYS A 25 -4.39 14.34 0.22
C LYS A 25 -4.11 15.34 1.32
N THR A 26 -4.73 15.17 2.49
CA THR A 26 -4.56 16.05 3.65
C THR A 26 -3.10 16.12 4.09
N TYR A 27 -2.43 14.96 4.23
CA TYR A 27 -1.02 14.91 4.60
C TYR A 27 -0.12 15.59 3.57
N MET A 28 -0.37 15.39 2.28
CA MET A 28 0.41 16.04 1.22
C MET A 28 0.20 17.55 1.19
N GLN A 29 -1.03 18.01 1.44
CA GLN A 29 -1.36 19.43 1.54
C GLN A 29 -0.66 20.08 2.74
N ALA A 30 -0.73 19.44 3.92
CA ALA A 30 -0.06 19.91 5.12
C ALA A 30 1.47 19.97 4.91
N PHE A 31 2.05 18.88 4.46
CA PHE A 31 3.50 18.79 4.22
C PHE A 31 4.00 19.91 3.28
N LEU A 32 3.34 20.14 2.15
CA LEU A 32 3.81 21.14 1.19
C LEU A 32 3.57 22.58 1.70
N ASN A 33 2.47 22.81 2.41
CA ASN A 33 2.23 24.09 3.06
C ASN A 33 3.28 24.39 4.12
N ASP A 34 3.62 23.40 4.96
CA ASP A 34 4.53 23.59 6.08
C ASP A 34 6.00 23.72 5.65
N VAL A 35 6.42 22.98 4.60
CA VAL A 35 7.81 22.95 4.15
C VAL A 35 8.14 24.11 3.19
N VAL A 36 7.23 24.46 2.29
CA VAL A 36 7.50 25.44 1.20
C VAL A 36 6.43 26.51 1.04
N GLY A 37 5.41 26.54 1.90
CA GLY A 37 4.32 27.53 1.86
C GLY A 37 3.39 27.39 0.65
N VAL A 38 3.41 26.26 -0.04
CA VAL A 38 2.57 26.02 -1.24
C VAL A 38 1.25 25.35 -0.86
N LYS A 39 0.15 25.98 -1.22
CA LYS A 39 -1.19 25.48 -0.97
C LYS A 39 -1.68 24.65 -2.16
N LEU A 40 -1.79 23.32 -1.96
CA LEU A 40 -2.34 22.41 -2.97
C LEU A 40 -3.87 22.41 -2.92
N THR A 41 -4.53 22.49 -4.08
CA THR A 41 -5.99 22.45 -4.20
C THR A 41 -6.44 21.57 -5.37
N GLY A 42 -7.71 21.23 -5.44
CA GLY A 42 -8.28 20.43 -6.52
C GLY A 42 -8.53 18.96 -6.15
N ASP A 43 -9.26 18.25 -7.01
CA ASP A 43 -9.49 16.80 -6.96
C ASP A 43 -9.80 16.31 -8.40
N PRO A 44 -8.78 15.82 -9.17
CA PRO A 44 -7.38 15.62 -8.74
C PRO A 44 -6.65 16.92 -8.41
N ILE A 45 -5.56 16.82 -7.63
CA ILE A 45 -4.60 17.90 -7.50
C ILE A 45 -3.70 17.89 -8.73
N VAL A 46 -3.58 19.01 -9.39
CA VAL A 46 -2.65 19.18 -10.53
C VAL A 46 -1.47 20.01 -10.05
N LEU A 47 -0.27 19.45 -10.17
CA LEU A 47 0.98 20.12 -9.80
C LEU A 47 1.44 21.04 -10.92
N TRP A 48 2.34 21.98 -10.62
CA TRP A 48 2.91 22.96 -11.58
C TRP A 48 3.66 22.33 -12.76
N ASN A 49 4.11 21.08 -12.63
CA ASN A 49 4.77 20.31 -13.69
C ASN A 49 3.80 19.44 -14.51
N GLY A 50 2.49 19.58 -14.28
CA GLY A 50 1.43 18.83 -14.94
C GLY A 50 1.14 17.44 -14.34
N ALA A 51 1.86 17.00 -13.33
CA ALA A 51 1.55 15.74 -12.65
C ALA A 51 0.23 15.82 -11.89
N GLU A 52 -0.57 14.78 -11.99
CA GLU A 52 -1.86 14.67 -11.30
C GLU A 52 -1.79 13.71 -10.11
N LEU A 53 -2.37 14.12 -8.99
CA LEU A 53 -2.55 13.30 -7.79
C LEU A 53 -4.03 12.94 -7.67
N HIS A 54 -4.35 11.65 -7.86
CA HIS A 54 -5.71 11.12 -7.79
C HIS A 54 -5.94 10.38 -6.48
N PHE A 55 -7.09 10.62 -5.86
CA PHE A 55 -7.49 10.00 -4.59
C PHE A 55 -8.82 9.28 -4.78
N LEU A 56 -8.80 7.94 -4.81
CA LEU A 56 -9.90 7.10 -5.26
C LEU A 56 -10.32 6.11 -4.16
N GLY A 57 -11.62 5.86 -4.07
CA GLY A 57 -12.15 4.70 -3.35
C GLY A 57 -12.25 3.47 -4.27
N THR A 58 -12.69 2.35 -3.74
CA THR A 58 -12.81 1.05 -4.42
C THR A 58 -13.87 0.98 -5.52
N ASN A 59 -14.54 2.07 -5.84
CA ASN A 59 -15.39 2.11 -7.02
C ASN A 59 -14.52 2.07 -8.29
N TYR A 60 -14.27 0.86 -8.78
CA TYR A 60 -13.41 0.59 -9.93
C TYR A 60 -13.82 1.29 -11.23
N ARG A 61 -15.08 1.70 -11.37
CA ARG A 61 -15.57 2.43 -12.55
C ARG A 61 -14.93 3.82 -12.67
N THR A 62 -14.60 4.44 -11.55
CA THR A 62 -13.94 5.76 -11.53
C THR A 62 -12.43 5.69 -11.74
N ALA A 63 -11.86 4.49 -11.61
CA ALA A 63 -10.44 4.24 -11.77
C ALA A 63 -10.00 4.08 -13.24
N GLN A 64 -10.91 3.74 -14.13
CA GLN A 64 -10.61 3.51 -15.55
C GLN A 64 -10.14 4.79 -16.27
N GLY A 65 -9.20 4.63 -17.18
CA GLY A 65 -8.69 5.73 -18.02
C GLY A 65 -7.56 6.55 -17.40
N ARG A 66 -7.13 6.24 -16.16
CA ARG A 66 -5.99 6.89 -15.52
C ARG A 66 -4.72 6.05 -15.66
N SER A 67 -3.56 6.73 -15.71
CA SER A 67 -2.27 6.07 -15.77
C SER A 67 -1.26 6.80 -14.90
N GLY A 68 -0.53 6.04 -14.06
CA GLY A 68 0.42 6.61 -13.11
C GLY A 68 1.02 5.56 -12.17
N ASN A 69 1.86 6.02 -11.26
CA ASN A 69 2.26 5.21 -10.12
C ASN A 69 1.04 4.94 -9.25
N PHE A 70 0.85 3.70 -8.85
CA PHE A 70 -0.33 3.22 -8.16
C PHE A 70 0.01 2.80 -6.74
N TYR A 71 -0.80 3.23 -5.80
CA TYR A 71 -0.71 2.94 -4.37
C TYR A 71 -2.04 2.40 -3.90
N PHE A 72 -2.05 1.19 -3.34
CA PHE A 72 -3.25 0.57 -2.80
C PHE A 72 -3.11 0.39 -1.29
N ASP A 73 -3.86 1.21 -0.58
CA ASP A 73 -3.91 1.26 0.87
C ASP A 73 -4.97 0.31 1.42
N GLU A 74 -4.66 -0.34 2.52
CA GLU A 74 -5.55 -1.26 3.24
C GLU A 74 -6.15 -2.36 2.35
N PHE A 75 -5.34 -2.88 1.44
CA PHE A 75 -5.82 -3.83 0.43
C PHE A 75 -6.31 -5.17 1.01
N PHE A 76 -5.87 -5.57 2.22
CA PHE A 76 -6.36 -6.74 2.93
C PHE A 76 -7.73 -6.53 3.59
N TRP A 77 -8.25 -5.31 3.59
CA TRP A 77 -9.54 -4.97 4.18
C TRP A 77 -10.61 -4.66 3.12
N VAL A 78 -10.29 -4.87 1.84
CA VAL A 78 -11.16 -4.54 0.72
C VAL A 78 -11.90 -5.77 0.22
N HIS A 79 -13.22 -5.76 0.32
CA HIS A 79 -14.05 -6.82 -0.27
C HIS A 79 -13.94 -6.84 -1.79
N GLY A 80 -13.88 -8.05 -2.37
CA GLY A 80 -13.75 -8.23 -3.82
C GLY A 80 -12.44 -7.71 -4.38
N PHE A 81 -11.39 -7.80 -3.60
CA PHE A 81 -10.05 -7.31 -3.95
C PHE A 81 -9.58 -7.75 -5.34
N GLN A 82 -9.80 -9.01 -5.74
CA GLN A 82 -9.35 -9.52 -7.04
C GLN A 82 -9.94 -8.72 -8.20
N GLN A 83 -11.23 -8.37 -8.14
CA GLN A 83 -11.89 -7.60 -9.19
C GLN A 83 -11.36 -6.17 -9.24
N ILE A 84 -11.23 -5.54 -8.07
CA ILE A 84 -10.71 -4.18 -7.95
C ILE A 84 -9.26 -4.13 -8.41
N ASN A 85 -8.44 -5.07 -7.96
CA ASN A 85 -7.02 -5.15 -8.32
C ASN A 85 -6.81 -5.39 -9.82
N LYS A 86 -7.68 -6.17 -10.48
CA LYS A 86 -7.63 -6.37 -11.93
C LYS A 86 -7.76 -5.04 -12.68
N VAL A 87 -8.69 -4.19 -12.28
CA VAL A 87 -8.89 -2.86 -12.89
C VAL A 87 -7.80 -1.90 -12.48
N ALA A 88 -7.52 -1.82 -11.17
CA ALA A 88 -6.54 -0.91 -10.61
C ALA A 88 -5.13 -1.16 -11.13
N SER A 89 -4.72 -2.43 -11.23
CA SER A 89 -3.41 -2.78 -11.78
C SER A 89 -3.26 -2.39 -13.25
N GLY A 90 -4.38 -2.20 -13.96
CA GLY A 90 -4.41 -1.68 -15.31
C GLY A 90 -3.88 -0.25 -15.43
N MET A 91 -4.06 0.58 -14.40
CA MET A 91 -3.57 1.96 -14.36
C MET A 91 -2.03 2.05 -14.37
N ALA A 92 -1.35 0.99 -13.93
CA ALA A 92 0.11 0.92 -13.88
C ALA A 92 0.66 -0.25 -14.73
N LEU A 93 0.09 -0.49 -15.91
CA LEU A 93 0.56 -1.54 -16.84
C LEU A 93 1.90 -1.19 -17.49
N HIS A 94 2.15 0.07 -17.74
CA HIS A 94 3.38 0.49 -18.39
C HIS A 94 4.56 0.27 -17.44
N LYS A 95 5.67 -0.31 -17.93
CA LYS A 95 6.87 -0.61 -17.13
C LYS A 95 7.50 0.57 -16.38
N LYS A 96 7.17 1.79 -16.77
CA LYS A 96 7.63 3.01 -16.09
C LYS A 96 6.88 3.31 -14.80
N TRP A 97 5.72 2.68 -14.58
CA TRP A 97 4.89 2.89 -13.41
C TRP A 97 5.16 1.84 -12.34
N ARG A 98 5.10 2.24 -11.09
CA ARG A 98 5.19 1.35 -9.92
C ARG A 98 3.80 1.00 -9.40
N LYS A 99 3.70 -0.19 -8.82
CA LYS A 99 2.55 -0.65 -8.03
C LYS A 99 3.05 -0.89 -6.61
N THR A 100 2.42 -0.21 -5.67
CA THR A 100 2.74 -0.32 -4.25
C THR A 100 1.47 -0.70 -3.50
N TYR A 101 1.55 -1.71 -2.68
CA TYR A 101 0.47 -2.20 -1.84
C TYR A 101 0.93 -2.16 -0.40
N PHE A 102 0.13 -1.64 0.50
CA PHE A 102 0.42 -1.61 1.94
C PHE A 102 -0.87 -1.74 2.73
N SER A 103 -0.81 -2.50 3.81
CA SER A 103 -1.96 -2.80 4.67
C SER A 103 -1.48 -3.48 5.94
N THR A 104 -2.26 -3.37 7.00
CA THR A 104 -2.26 -4.37 8.05
C THR A 104 -2.86 -5.68 7.52
N PRO A 105 -2.48 -6.86 8.04
CA PRO A 105 -3.08 -8.13 7.65
C PRO A 105 -4.54 -8.23 8.11
N SER A 106 -5.36 -8.98 7.38
CA SER A 106 -6.68 -9.40 7.85
C SER A 106 -6.69 -10.89 8.14
N THR A 107 -7.02 -11.73 7.17
CA THR A 107 -7.02 -13.19 7.34
C THR A 107 -6.34 -13.88 6.17
N MET A 108 -5.79 -15.08 6.39
CA MET A 108 -5.26 -15.92 5.31
C MET A 108 -6.33 -16.36 4.30
N ALA A 109 -7.62 -16.32 4.67
CA ALA A 109 -8.72 -16.61 3.76
C ALA A 109 -9.06 -15.45 2.80
N HIS A 110 -8.50 -14.26 3.03
CA HIS A 110 -8.75 -13.10 2.18
C HIS A 110 -8.18 -13.32 0.77
N ASP A 111 -8.90 -12.87 -0.25
CA ASP A 111 -8.55 -13.09 -1.66
C ASP A 111 -7.26 -12.35 -2.12
N ALA A 112 -6.73 -11.46 -1.32
CA ALA A 112 -5.41 -10.85 -1.52
C ALA A 112 -4.24 -11.71 -1.01
N TYR A 113 -4.46 -12.63 -0.07
CA TYR A 113 -3.40 -13.43 0.56
C TYR A 113 -2.55 -14.21 -0.46
N PRO A 114 -3.11 -14.85 -1.51
CA PRO A 114 -2.33 -15.51 -2.55
C PRO A 114 -1.41 -14.58 -3.37
N ILE A 115 -1.65 -13.27 -3.37
CA ILE A 115 -0.73 -12.29 -3.97
C ILE A 115 0.45 -12.04 -3.04
N TRP A 116 0.17 -11.89 -1.74
CA TRP A 116 1.20 -11.69 -0.73
C TRP A 116 2.17 -12.86 -0.67
N THR A 117 1.67 -14.09 -0.69
CA THR A 117 2.49 -15.32 -0.65
C THR A 117 3.11 -15.72 -2.00
N GLY A 118 2.75 -15.06 -3.09
CA GLY A 118 3.18 -15.43 -4.43
C GLY A 118 2.42 -16.62 -5.05
N GLU A 119 1.47 -17.22 -4.34
CA GLU A 119 0.69 -18.37 -4.83
C GLU A 119 -0.12 -18.05 -6.07
N GLN A 120 -0.66 -16.84 -6.18
CA GLN A 120 -1.42 -16.44 -7.37
C GLN A 120 -0.56 -16.50 -8.65
N ARG A 121 0.71 -16.14 -8.56
CA ARG A 121 1.66 -16.30 -9.66
C ARG A 121 1.93 -17.79 -9.93
N ASN A 122 2.16 -18.56 -8.88
CA ASN A 122 2.46 -19.99 -8.99
C ASN A 122 1.35 -20.80 -9.67
N LYS A 123 0.06 -20.43 -9.46
CA LYS A 123 -1.08 -21.07 -10.14
C LYS A 123 -1.00 -21.00 -11.67
N ARG A 124 -0.26 -20.03 -12.21
CA ARG A 124 -0.10 -19.82 -13.67
C ARG A 124 1.20 -20.41 -14.22
N LEU A 125 2.02 -21.04 -13.38
CA LEU A 125 3.32 -21.57 -13.75
C LEU A 125 3.34 -23.10 -13.68
N PRO A 126 4.11 -23.76 -14.57
CA PRO A 126 4.43 -25.16 -14.43
C PRO A 126 5.20 -25.41 -13.12
N ALA A 127 5.13 -26.65 -12.61
CA ALA A 127 5.60 -26.98 -11.27
C ALA A 127 7.10 -26.65 -11.05
N ASP A 128 7.93 -26.88 -12.06
CA ASP A 128 9.37 -26.61 -12.05
C ASP A 128 9.74 -25.12 -11.98
N LYS A 129 8.78 -24.22 -12.26
CA LYS A 129 8.96 -22.76 -12.23
C LYS A 129 8.28 -22.08 -11.05
N ARG A 130 7.62 -22.87 -10.20
CA ARG A 130 7.00 -22.34 -8.98
C ARG A 130 8.05 -22.02 -7.93
N VAL A 131 7.84 -20.94 -7.21
CA VAL A 131 8.72 -20.49 -6.14
C VAL A 131 7.94 -20.41 -4.84
N ARG A 132 8.59 -20.76 -3.74
CA ARG A 132 8.05 -20.55 -2.40
C ARG A 132 8.61 -19.24 -1.87
N ILE A 133 7.73 -18.33 -1.48
CA ILE A 133 8.12 -17.08 -0.84
C ILE A 133 8.00 -17.25 0.68
N ASP A 134 9.08 -17.01 1.38
CA ASP A 134 9.04 -16.92 2.84
C ASP A 134 8.56 -15.50 3.21
N VAL A 135 7.35 -15.44 3.76
CA VAL A 135 6.69 -14.18 4.18
C VAL A 135 6.76 -13.99 5.69
N SER A 136 7.69 -14.64 6.37
CA SER A 136 7.95 -14.43 7.80
C SER A 136 8.54 -13.04 8.07
N HIS A 137 8.29 -12.51 9.27
CA HIS A 137 8.88 -11.24 9.71
C HIS A 137 10.41 -11.30 9.68
N ASP A 138 11.03 -12.39 10.15
CA ASP A 138 12.49 -12.55 10.15
C ASP A 138 13.10 -12.36 8.76
N THR A 139 12.41 -12.88 7.73
CA THR A 139 12.85 -12.75 6.34
C THR A 139 12.58 -11.36 5.77
N LEU A 140 11.50 -10.69 6.18
CA LEU A 140 11.02 -9.46 5.53
C LEU A 140 11.22 -8.18 6.34
N ALA A 141 11.70 -8.22 7.57
CA ALA A 141 11.84 -7.03 8.44
C ALA A 141 12.70 -5.91 7.82
N GLN A 142 13.73 -6.27 7.05
CA GLN A 142 14.61 -5.31 6.38
C GLN A 142 14.17 -4.99 4.94
N GLY A 143 13.10 -5.63 4.47
CA GLY A 143 12.66 -5.57 3.09
C GLY A 143 13.60 -6.27 2.12
N ARG A 144 13.04 -7.01 1.17
CA ARG A 144 13.82 -7.69 0.15
C ARG A 144 13.06 -7.86 -1.17
N LEU A 145 13.81 -8.00 -2.25
CA LEU A 145 13.28 -8.45 -3.52
C LEU A 145 13.16 -9.98 -3.47
N CYS A 146 11.91 -10.48 -3.50
CA CYS A 146 11.62 -11.90 -3.44
C CYS A 146 11.79 -12.60 -4.80
N GLU A 147 11.71 -13.93 -4.79
CA GLU A 147 11.96 -14.81 -5.95
C GLU A 147 10.95 -14.57 -7.10
N ASP A 148 9.78 -14.02 -6.79
CA ASP A 148 8.77 -13.62 -7.78
C ASP A 148 8.99 -12.19 -8.34
N ARG A 149 10.09 -11.56 -7.98
CA ARG A 149 10.47 -10.17 -8.34
C ARG A 149 9.57 -9.10 -7.73
N VAL A 150 8.89 -9.42 -6.65
CA VAL A 150 8.15 -8.44 -5.85
C VAL A 150 8.97 -8.10 -4.63
N TRP A 151 9.17 -6.80 -4.40
CA TRP A 151 9.77 -6.34 -3.16
C TRP A 151 8.73 -6.39 -2.04
N ARG A 152 9.08 -6.98 -0.90
CA ARG A 152 8.23 -7.09 0.28
C ARG A 152 8.94 -6.62 1.52
N GLN A 153 8.19 -6.06 2.44
CA GLN A 153 8.65 -5.71 3.78
C GLN A 153 7.50 -5.89 4.78
N ILE A 154 7.85 -6.31 5.98
CA ILE A 154 7.00 -6.27 7.17
C ILE A 154 7.63 -5.26 8.14
N VAL A 155 6.82 -4.36 8.66
CA VAL A 155 7.22 -3.41 9.71
C VAL A 155 6.21 -3.55 10.83
N THR A 156 6.66 -4.07 11.97
CA THR A 156 5.85 -4.19 13.19
C THR A 156 5.96 -2.92 14.02
N ILE A 157 5.11 -2.78 15.04
CA ILE A 157 5.23 -1.68 16.00
C ILE A 157 6.57 -1.73 16.74
N LEU A 158 7.10 -2.93 17.02
CA LEU A 158 8.40 -3.10 17.65
C LEU A 158 9.55 -2.67 16.75
N ASP A 159 9.44 -2.92 15.44
CA ASP A 159 10.42 -2.40 14.47
C ASP A 159 10.40 -0.85 14.41
N ALA A 160 9.22 -0.26 14.51
CA ALA A 160 9.07 1.19 14.52
C ALA A 160 9.71 1.80 15.76
N GLU A 161 9.43 1.24 16.94
CA GLU A 161 10.03 1.65 18.22
C GLU A 161 11.56 1.51 18.18
N ALA A 162 12.06 0.35 17.76
CA ALA A 162 13.51 0.10 17.64
C ALA A 162 14.21 1.06 16.68
N ARG A 163 13.48 1.69 15.76
CA ARG A 163 13.98 2.70 14.83
C ARG A 163 13.74 4.15 15.29
N GLY A 164 13.29 4.33 16.53
CA GLY A 164 13.14 5.64 17.16
C GLY A 164 11.75 6.26 17.04
N CYS A 165 10.72 5.48 16.71
CA CYS A 165 9.33 5.94 16.82
C CYS A 165 8.93 5.95 18.29
N ASP A 166 8.60 7.10 18.83
CA ASP A 166 8.17 7.34 20.22
C ASP A 166 6.70 7.78 20.33
N LEU A 167 5.92 7.49 19.29
CA LEU A 167 4.53 7.94 19.20
C LEU A 167 3.55 7.06 19.99
N PHE A 168 3.97 5.87 20.41
CA PHE A 168 3.09 4.86 20.99
C PHE A 168 3.61 4.40 22.36
N ASP A 169 2.70 4.23 23.31
CA ASP A 169 2.96 3.51 24.55
C ASP A 169 2.65 2.03 24.36
N LEU A 170 3.69 1.21 24.28
CA LEU A 170 3.54 -0.24 24.01
C LEU A 170 2.90 -1.00 25.18
N GLU A 171 3.06 -0.53 26.42
CA GLU A 171 2.42 -1.17 27.60
C GLU A 171 0.92 -0.89 27.57
N GLU A 172 0.52 0.35 27.32
CA GLU A 172 -0.88 0.73 27.16
C GLU A 172 -1.56 -0.04 26.01
N LEU A 173 -0.89 -0.15 24.86
CA LEU A 173 -1.44 -0.90 23.72
C LEU A 173 -1.58 -2.40 24.00
N ARG A 174 -0.72 -3.00 24.81
CA ARG A 174 -0.86 -4.41 25.23
C ARG A 174 -2.00 -4.65 26.21
N GLU A 175 -2.39 -3.61 26.97
CA GLU A 175 -3.55 -3.67 27.85
C GLU A 175 -4.86 -3.41 27.07
N GLU A 176 -4.81 -2.55 26.03
CA GLU A 176 -5.98 -2.17 25.23
C GLU A 176 -6.41 -3.28 24.25
N TYR A 177 -5.45 -3.93 23.61
CA TYR A 177 -5.72 -4.96 22.60
C TYR A 177 -5.61 -6.37 23.22
N ASP A 178 -6.58 -7.25 22.88
CA ASP A 178 -6.37 -8.67 23.14
C ASP A 178 -5.17 -9.23 22.36
N ALA A 179 -4.69 -10.42 22.74
CA ALA A 179 -3.48 -10.99 22.19
C ALA A 179 -3.56 -11.20 20.65
N ASP A 180 -4.74 -11.60 20.13
CA ASP A 180 -4.94 -11.86 18.72
C ASP A 180 -4.99 -10.54 17.93
N ALA A 181 -5.68 -9.53 18.43
CA ALA A 181 -5.74 -8.20 17.83
C ALA A 181 -4.35 -7.52 17.82
N PHE A 182 -3.61 -7.62 18.95
CA PHE A 182 -2.23 -7.11 19.00
C PHE A 182 -1.33 -7.81 17.99
N ALA A 183 -1.39 -9.14 17.93
CA ALA A 183 -0.60 -9.92 16.97
C ALA A 183 -0.94 -9.57 15.51
N ASN A 184 -2.22 -9.43 15.19
CA ASN A 184 -2.65 -9.12 13.85
C ASN A 184 -2.33 -7.68 13.44
N LEU A 185 -2.83 -6.69 14.19
CA LEU A 185 -2.79 -5.29 13.79
C LEU A 185 -1.41 -4.64 14.00
N LEU A 186 -0.70 -5.01 15.08
CA LEU A 186 0.52 -4.34 15.49
C LEU A 186 1.78 -5.15 15.18
N MET A 187 1.67 -6.49 15.23
CA MET A 187 2.79 -7.40 14.90
C MET A 187 2.70 -7.94 13.46
N CYS A 188 1.68 -7.54 12.68
CA CYS A 188 1.50 -7.93 11.28
C CYS A 188 1.39 -9.45 11.06
N LEU A 189 0.81 -10.20 11.99
CA LEU A 189 0.59 -11.64 11.89
C LEU A 189 -0.80 -11.95 11.31
N PHE A 190 -0.90 -12.99 10.44
CA PHE A 190 -2.16 -13.48 9.88
C PHE A 190 -2.80 -14.55 10.76
#